data_008189a2bb338d66afac9db895eb6ac5
#
_entry.id   008189a2bb338d66afac9db895eb6ac5
#
_cell.length_a   1.000
_cell.length_b   1.000
_cell.length_c   1.000
_cell.angle_alpha   90.00
_cell.angle_beta   90.00
_cell.angle_gamma   90.00
#
_symmetry.space_group_name_H-M   'P 1'
#
loop_
_entity.id
_entity.type
_entity.pdbx_description
1 polymer ?
#
loop_
_entity_poly.entity_id
_entity_poly.type
_entity_poly.pdbx_seq_one_letter_code
_entity_poly.pdbx_strand_id
1 'polypeptide(L)'
;MNFAKEKYQIKVLDTSTFTYNHTNENNLICKMIEEYFESIGNGVFEKCKRNIIDAQKMYSKNGQVLYEMSTALSVSGTIASRKIFYYLIKNNLYIPERIKNMVRDFALKYNCLRLLFLKTYIRPSVENLGNINLLLSDIKKKEMEIYNCIYSVLNVL
;
A
#
# COMPACT_ATOMS: atom_id res chain seq x y z
N MET A 1 1.77 -36.04 19.47
CA MET A 1 1.91 -34.63 19.04
C MET A 1 0.77 -33.86 19.66
N ASN A 2 1.02 -33.07 20.70
CA ASN A 2 0.02 -32.21 21.34
C ASN A 2 0.08 -30.85 20.64
N PHE A 3 -0.89 -30.57 19.79
CA PHE A 3 -1.14 -29.21 19.34
C PHE A 3 -1.75 -28.42 20.49
N ALA A 4 -0.98 -27.50 21.06
CA ALA A 4 -1.47 -26.55 22.04
C ALA A 4 -2.64 -25.75 21.38
N LYS A 5 -3.84 -25.88 21.96
CA LYS A 5 -4.97 -25.04 21.63
C LYS A 5 -4.67 -23.63 22.14
N GLU A 6 -4.09 -22.78 21.31
CA GLU A 6 -4.07 -21.34 21.57
C GLU A 6 -5.52 -20.85 21.62
N LYS A 7 -5.98 -20.47 22.81
CA LYS A 7 -7.26 -19.79 22.98
C LYS A 7 -7.12 -18.37 22.45
N TYR A 8 -7.59 -18.16 21.24
CA TYR A 8 -7.77 -16.79 20.74
C TYR A 8 -8.88 -16.11 21.58
N GLN A 9 -8.49 -15.20 22.44
CA GLN A 9 -9.42 -14.30 23.09
C GLN A 9 -9.77 -13.17 22.13
N ILE A 10 -10.96 -13.22 21.54
CA ILE A 10 -11.53 -12.08 20.82
C ILE A 10 -11.93 -11.06 21.89
N LYS A 11 -11.13 -10.01 22.07
CA LYS A 11 -11.56 -8.83 22.83
C LYS A 11 -12.53 -8.04 21.96
N VAL A 12 -13.81 -8.09 22.31
CA VAL A 12 -14.80 -7.16 21.75
C VAL A 12 -14.50 -5.81 22.37
N LEU A 13 -14.03 -4.86 21.55
CA LEU A 13 -13.91 -3.46 21.96
C LEU A 13 -15.32 -2.89 22.13
N ASP A 14 -15.63 -2.45 23.33
CA ASP A 14 -16.85 -1.67 23.60
C ASP A 14 -16.70 -0.31 22.92
N THR A 15 -17.45 -0.11 21.84
CA THR A 15 -17.44 1.14 21.08
C THR A 15 -18.38 2.21 21.63
N SER A 16 -19.14 1.91 22.69
CA SER A 16 -20.13 2.83 23.27
C SER A 16 -19.51 4.10 23.90
N THR A 17 -18.21 4.07 24.21
CA THR A 17 -17.45 5.19 24.78
C THR A 17 -16.57 5.94 23.77
N PHE A 18 -16.59 5.54 22.51
CA PHE A 18 -15.82 6.24 21.48
C PHE A 18 -16.52 7.55 21.09
N THR A 19 -16.16 8.64 21.74
CA THR A 19 -16.41 9.98 21.19
C THR A 19 -15.51 10.18 19.96
N TYR A 20 -16.14 10.31 18.79
CA TYR A 20 -15.43 10.60 17.56
C TYR A 20 -14.76 11.99 17.68
N ASN A 21 -13.44 12.02 17.74
CA ASN A 21 -12.68 13.25 17.82
C ASN A 21 -11.91 13.47 16.52
N HIS A 22 -12.35 14.43 15.71
CA HIS A 22 -11.73 14.78 14.44
C HIS A 22 -10.25 15.17 14.55
N THR A 23 -9.84 15.78 15.67
CA THR A 23 -8.44 16.13 15.90
C THR A 23 -7.56 14.89 16.01
N ASN A 24 -8.02 13.85 16.69
CA ASN A 24 -7.31 12.58 16.78
C ASN A 24 -7.20 11.87 15.43
N GLU A 25 -8.24 11.98 14.60
CA GLU A 25 -8.24 11.42 13.25
C GLU A 25 -7.21 12.10 12.36
N ASN A 26 -7.16 13.44 12.34
CA ASN A 26 -6.18 14.21 11.56
C ASN A 26 -4.75 13.84 11.97
N ASN A 27 -4.48 13.77 13.27
CA ASN A 27 -3.17 13.37 13.80
C ASN A 27 -2.80 11.95 13.38
N LEU A 28 -3.76 11.02 13.38
CA LEU A 28 -3.53 9.66 12.93
C LEU A 28 -3.19 9.61 11.43
N ILE A 29 -3.93 10.36 10.62
CA ILE A 29 -3.68 10.46 9.17
C ILE A 29 -2.28 11.03 8.92
N CYS A 30 -1.91 12.13 9.58
CA CYS A 30 -0.58 12.74 9.45
C CYS A 30 0.52 11.76 9.83
N LYS A 31 0.40 11.06 10.96
CA LYS A 31 1.35 10.05 11.41
C LYS A 31 1.51 8.90 10.40
N MET A 32 0.42 8.39 9.84
CA MET A 32 0.47 7.36 8.79
C MET A 32 1.22 7.85 7.54
N ILE A 33 1.07 9.13 7.19
CA ILE A 33 1.77 9.74 6.06
C ILE A 33 3.26 9.90 6.36
N GLU A 34 3.62 10.32 7.56
CA GLU A 34 5.01 10.44 8.01
C GLU A 34 5.73 9.09 7.98
N GLU A 35 5.12 8.05 8.53
CA GLU A 35 5.64 6.67 8.48
C GLU A 35 5.82 6.18 7.03
N TYR A 36 4.91 6.57 6.12
CA TYR A 36 5.05 6.27 4.71
C TYR A 36 6.25 6.99 4.09
N PHE A 37 6.44 8.29 4.35
CA PHE A 37 7.59 9.03 3.84
C PHE A 37 8.92 8.49 4.38
N GLU A 38 8.96 8.10 5.64
CA GLU A 38 10.12 7.42 6.23
C GLU A 38 10.42 6.11 5.49
N SER A 39 9.41 5.30 5.20
CA SER A 39 9.56 4.04 4.47
C SER A 39 10.12 4.25 3.06
N ILE A 40 9.71 5.33 2.37
CA ILE A 40 10.27 5.72 1.06
C ILE A 40 11.72 6.16 1.21
N GLY A 41 12.04 6.98 2.21
CA GLY A 41 13.41 7.39 2.53
C GLY A 41 14.32 6.19 2.77
N ASN A 42 13.80 5.12 3.38
CA ASN A 42 14.50 3.85 3.58
C ASN A 42 14.61 2.99 2.29
N GLY A 43 14.21 3.51 1.14
CA GLY A 43 14.45 2.91 -0.17
C GLY A 43 13.59 1.69 -0.48
N VAL A 44 12.35 1.62 0.03
CA VAL A 44 11.45 0.46 -0.20
C VAL A 44 11.18 0.22 -1.69
N PHE A 45 10.98 1.28 -2.48
CA PHE A 45 10.76 1.15 -3.93
C PHE A 45 12.03 0.73 -4.67
N GLU A 46 13.18 1.22 -4.27
CA GLU A 46 14.49 0.87 -4.84
C GLU A 46 14.86 -0.58 -4.52
N LYS A 47 14.53 -1.08 -3.33
CA LYS A 47 14.65 -2.50 -2.98
C LYS A 47 13.73 -3.35 -3.86
N CYS A 48 12.47 -2.93 -4.06
CA CYS A 48 11.53 -3.60 -4.93
C CYS A 48 12.06 -3.69 -6.37
N LYS A 49 12.55 -2.58 -6.93
CA LYS A 49 13.15 -2.54 -8.29
C LYS A 49 14.37 -3.45 -8.40
N ARG A 50 15.27 -3.47 -7.41
CA ARG A 50 16.43 -4.37 -7.40
C ARG A 50 16.00 -5.82 -7.43
N ASN A 51 15.04 -6.21 -6.59
CA ASN A 51 14.52 -7.56 -6.57
C ASN A 51 13.93 -7.98 -7.93
N ILE A 52 13.29 -7.07 -8.67
CA ILE A 52 12.78 -7.31 -10.03
C ILE A 52 13.94 -7.53 -11.01
N ILE A 53 14.98 -6.70 -10.95
CA ILE A 53 16.17 -6.82 -11.82
C ILE A 53 16.89 -8.15 -11.53
N ASP A 54 17.03 -8.51 -10.26
CA ASP A 54 17.67 -9.76 -9.85
C ASP A 54 16.80 -10.97 -10.27
N ALA A 55 15.49 -10.88 -10.13
CA ALA A 55 14.56 -11.87 -10.68
C ALA A 55 14.71 -11.98 -12.22
N GLN A 56 14.94 -10.88 -12.90
CA GLN A 56 15.19 -10.86 -14.35
C GLN A 56 16.48 -11.61 -14.74
N LYS A 57 17.55 -11.45 -13.98
CA LYS A 57 18.83 -12.15 -14.20
C LYS A 57 18.72 -13.65 -13.87
N MET A 58 17.88 -13.99 -12.91
CA MET A 58 17.64 -15.36 -12.45
C MET A 58 16.48 -16.06 -13.14
N TYR A 59 15.99 -15.54 -14.25
CA TYR A 59 14.75 -15.96 -14.92
C TYR A 59 14.65 -17.46 -15.21
N SER A 60 15.77 -18.14 -15.28
CA SER A 60 15.82 -19.60 -15.46
C SER A 60 15.59 -20.38 -14.15
N LYS A 61 15.62 -19.73 -12.98
CA LYS A 61 15.59 -20.42 -11.68
C LYS A 61 14.58 -19.92 -10.65
N ASN A 62 14.05 -18.67 -10.71
CA ASN A 62 13.29 -18.12 -9.57
C ASN A 62 12.18 -17.11 -9.95
N GLY A 63 11.19 -17.54 -10.73
CA GLY A 63 9.92 -16.79 -10.87
C GLY A 63 9.18 -16.61 -9.53
N GLN A 64 9.56 -17.35 -8.51
CA GLN A 64 8.99 -17.33 -7.16
C GLN A 64 8.95 -15.92 -6.55
N VAL A 65 9.99 -15.09 -6.76
CA VAL A 65 10.03 -13.71 -6.25
C VAL A 65 8.86 -12.87 -6.78
N LEU A 66 8.48 -13.00 -8.04
CA LEU A 66 7.35 -12.27 -8.63
C LEU A 66 6.01 -12.71 -8.02
N TYR A 67 5.87 -14.00 -7.74
CA TYR A 67 4.72 -14.54 -7.03
C TYR A 67 4.63 -13.99 -5.60
N GLU A 68 5.72 -14.01 -4.86
CA GLU A 68 5.81 -13.46 -3.50
C GLU A 68 5.50 -11.97 -3.46
N MET A 69 6.03 -11.19 -4.41
CA MET A 69 5.70 -9.77 -4.54
C MET A 69 4.21 -9.55 -4.85
N SER A 70 3.61 -10.37 -5.70
CA SER A 70 2.16 -10.34 -5.94
C SER A 70 1.37 -10.64 -4.67
N THR A 71 1.81 -11.62 -3.89
CA THR A 71 1.17 -11.99 -2.62
C THR A 71 1.29 -10.89 -1.59
N ALA A 72 2.46 -10.25 -1.47
CA ALA A 72 2.67 -9.10 -0.58
C ALA A 72 1.77 -7.89 -0.92
N LEU A 73 1.43 -7.71 -2.21
CA LEU A 73 0.47 -6.70 -2.65
C LEU A 73 -0.99 -7.11 -2.49
N SER A 74 -1.28 -8.34 -2.05
CA SER A 74 -2.63 -8.90 -2.01
C SER A 74 -3.61 -8.10 -1.15
N VAL A 75 -4.86 -8.59 -1.11
CA VAL A 75 -5.95 -7.95 -0.35
C VAL A 75 -5.65 -7.85 1.15
N SER A 76 -4.79 -8.72 1.68
CA SER A 76 -4.32 -8.68 3.08
C SER A 76 -3.06 -7.82 3.29
N GLY A 77 -2.43 -7.34 2.23
CA GLY A 77 -1.20 -6.55 2.28
C GLY A 77 -1.39 -5.07 1.90
N THR A 78 -0.58 -4.59 0.96
CA THR A 78 -0.55 -3.17 0.56
C THR A 78 -1.91 -2.67 0.05
N ILE A 79 -2.66 -3.49 -0.70
CA ILE A 79 -3.99 -3.11 -1.21
C ILE A 79 -4.97 -2.89 -0.04
N ALA A 80 -4.92 -3.76 0.98
CA ALA A 80 -5.75 -3.60 2.18
C ALA A 80 -5.41 -2.30 2.92
N SER A 81 -4.12 -2.01 3.13
CA SER A 81 -3.67 -0.78 3.80
C SER A 81 -4.18 0.47 3.08
N ARG A 82 -4.15 0.48 1.74
CA ARG A 82 -4.64 1.62 0.95
C ARG A 82 -6.16 1.77 1.01
N LYS A 83 -6.90 0.67 1.09
CA LYS A 83 -8.35 0.70 1.32
C LYS A 83 -8.68 1.21 2.72
N ILE A 84 -7.98 0.74 3.75
CA ILE A 84 -8.15 1.22 5.13
C ILE A 84 -7.87 2.72 5.19
N PHE A 85 -6.78 3.18 4.58
CA PHE A 85 -6.45 4.60 4.51
C PHE A 85 -7.56 5.41 3.81
N TYR A 86 -8.11 4.91 2.70
CA TYR A 86 -9.27 5.54 2.05
C TYR A 86 -10.48 5.63 2.99
N TYR A 87 -10.81 4.56 3.70
CA TYR A 87 -11.93 4.58 4.65
C TYR A 87 -11.71 5.57 5.78
N LEU A 88 -10.49 5.73 6.24
CA LEU A 88 -10.12 6.70 7.26
C LEU A 88 -10.35 8.14 6.78
N ILE A 89 -9.96 8.48 5.55
CA ILE A 89 -10.10 9.85 5.02
C ILE A 89 -11.47 10.15 4.41
N LYS A 90 -12.26 9.13 4.11
CA LYS A 90 -13.52 9.24 3.37
C LYS A 90 -14.49 10.26 3.97
N ASN A 91 -14.63 10.25 5.28
CA ASN A 91 -15.55 11.11 6.02
C ASN A 91 -14.88 12.36 6.58
N ASN A 92 -13.58 12.55 6.37
CA ASN A 92 -12.86 13.70 6.85
C ASN A 92 -13.31 14.96 6.11
N LEU A 93 -13.76 15.99 6.86
CA LEU A 93 -14.35 17.21 6.32
C LEU A 93 -13.31 18.17 5.71
N TYR A 94 -12.06 18.07 6.13
CA TYR A 94 -11.00 18.96 5.68
C TYR A 94 -10.33 18.50 4.39
N ILE A 95 -10.39 17.21 4.07
CA ILE A 95 -9.80 16.66 2.87
C ILE A 95 -10.75 16.83 1.68
N PRO A 96 -10.35 17.55 0.62
CA PRO A 96 -11.19 17.75 -0.55
C PRO A 96 -11.60 16.43 -1.23
N GLU A 97 -12.83 16.37 -1.73
CA GLU A 97 -13.38 15.17 -2.36
C GLU A 97 -12.54 14.69 -3.56
N ARG A 98 -11.92 15.62 -4.29
CA ARG A 98 -10.98 15.29 -5.36
C ARG A 98 -9.82 14.41 -4.86
N ILE A 99 -9.26 14.73 -3.70
CA ILE A 99 -8.13 13.98 -3.11
C ILE A 99 -8.62 12.61 -2.63
N LYS A 100 -9.79 12.52 -1.99
CA LYS A 100 -10.39 11.25 -1.58
C LYS A 100 -10.59 10.30 -2.77
N ASN A 101 -11.09 10.82 -3.88
CA ASN A 101 -11.25 10.05 -5.10
C ASN A 101 -9.90 9.57 -5.66
N MET A 102 -8.87 10.42 -5.63
CA MET A 102 -7.52 10.01 -6.03
C MET A 102 -7.00 8.85 -5.17
N VAL A 103 -7.20 8.88 -3.85
CA VAL A 103 -6.80 7.79 -2.95
C VAL A 103 -7.59 6.51 -3.23
N ARG A 104 -8.89 6.61 -3.46
CA ARG A 104 -9.72 5.46 -3.84
C ARG A 104 -9.22 4.80 -5.13
N ASP A 105 -9.00 5.59 -6.15
CA ASP A 105 -8.61 5.09 -7.48
C ASP A 105 -7.16 4.56 -7.46
N PHE A 106 -6.37 5.06 -6.53
CA PHE A 106 -4.99 4.62 -6.37
C PHE A 106 -4.85 3.16 -5.90
N ALA A 107 -5.79 2.68 -5.08
CA ALA A 107 -5.84 1.27 -4.69
C ALA A 107 -5.98 0.33 -5.90
N LEU A 108 -6.62 0.78 -6.99
CA LEU A 108 -6.74 0.02 -8.24
C LEU A 108 -5.38 -0.14 -8.92
N LYS A 109 -4.49 0.86 -8.87
CA LYS A 109 -3.14 0.77 -9.45
C LYS A 109 -2.29 -0.31 -8.78
N TYR A 110 -2.38 -0.46 -7.46
CA TYR A 110 -1.72 -1.55 -6.76
C TYR A 110 -2.26 -2.91 -7.17
N ASN A 111 -3.56 -3.02 -7.45
CA ASN A 111 -4.12 -4.27 -7.99
C ASN A 111 -3.62 -4.54 -9.42
N CYS A 112 -3.51 -3.54 -10.27
CA CYS A 112 -2.90 -3.68 -11.60
C CYS A 112 -1.45 -4.16 -11.49
N LEU A 113 -0.66 -3.58 -10.58
CA LEU A 113 0.72 -4.02 -10.31
C LEU A 113 0.77 -5.48 -9.85
N ARG A 114 -0.10 -5.88 -8.93
CA ARG A 114 -0.22 -7.26 -8.48
C ARG A 114 -0.50 -8.24 -9.62
N LEU A 115 -1.48 -7.90 -10.46
CA LEU A 115 -1.83 -8.73 -11.62
C LEU A 115 -0.69 -8.80 -12.65
N LEU A 116 0.05 -7.70 -12.82
CA LEU A 116 1.20 -7.67 -13.72
C LEU A 116 2.35 -8.55 -13.19
N PHE A 117 2.59 -8.59 -11.88
CA PHE A 117 3.52 -9.56 -11.27
C PHE A 117 3.09 -11.00 -11.55
N LEU A 118 1.81 -11.34 -11.34
CA LEU A 118 1.28 -12.68 -11.63
C LEU A 118 1.39 -13.03 -13.11
N LYS A 119 1.03 -12.09 -13.99
CA LYS A 119 1.17 -12.30 -15.45
C LYS A 119 2.61 -12.57 -15.82
N THR A 120 3.55 -11.83 -15.26
CA THR A 120 4.98 -11.97 -15.55
C THR A 120 5.54 -13.26 -14.97
N TYR A 121 5.04 -13.71 -13.81
CA TYR A 121 5.35 -15.01 -13.23
C TYR A 121 4.93 -16.17 -14.14
N ILE A 122 3.69 -16.11 -14.69
CA ILE A 122 3.13 -17.16 -15.54
C ILE A 122 3.75 -17.12 -16.96
N ARG A 123 3.93 -15.90 -17.49
CA ARG A 123 4.47 -15.67 -18.85
C ARG A 123 5.57 -14.63 -18.79
N PRO A 124 6.78 -15.05 -18.52
CA PRO A 124 7.93 -14.18 -18.48
C PRO A 124 8.14 -13.42 -19.79
N SER A 125 8.30 -12.09 -19.71
CA SER A 125 8.73 -11.28 -20.84
C SER A 125 9.47 -10.02 -20.37
N VAL A 126 10.42 -9.56 -21.17
CA VAL A 126 11.18 -8.32 -20.93
C VAL A 126 10.22 -7.11 -20.92
N GLU A 127 9.23 -7.12 -21.80
CA GLU A 127 8.20 -6.09 -21.87
C GLU A 127 7.40 -5.98 -20.56
N ASN A 128 6.93 -7.10 -20.02
CA ASN A 128 6.19 -7.11 -18.76
C ASN A 128 7.04 -6.58 -17.60
N LEU A 129 8.33 -6.88 -17.56
CA LEU A 129 9.24 -6.36 -16.55
C LEU A 129 9.46 -4.86 -16.70
N GLY A 130 9.58 -4.36 -17.94
CA GLY A 130 9.60 -2.93 -18.23
C GLY A 130 8.34 -2.23 -17.72
N ASN A 131 7.18 -2.80 -18.00
CA ASN A 131 5.89 -2.28 -17.56
C ASN A 131 5.74 -2.27 -16.02
N ILE A 132 6.26 -3.28 -15.33
CA ILE A 132 6.31 -3.30 -13.85
C ILE A 132 7.12 -2.10 -13.34
N ASN A 133 8.31 -1.87 -13.89
CA ASN A 133 9.18 -0.78 -13.46
C ASN A 133 8.57 0.61 -13.71
N LEU A 134 7.91 0.80 -14.85
CA LEU A 134 7.18 2.03 -15.17
C LEU A 134 6.02 2.26 -14.19
N LEU A 135 5.23 1.21 -13.93
CA LEU A 135 4.10 1.29 -13.03
C LEU A 135 4.53 1.55 -11.59
N LEU A 136 5.60 0.94 -11.10
CA LEU A 136 6.19 1.22 -9.78
C LEU A 136 6.63 2.68 -9.65
N SER A 137 7.25 3.23 -10.71
CA SER A 137 7.69 4.63 -10.70
C SER A 137 6.50 5.59 -10.69
N ASP A 138 5.45 5.30 -11.46
CA ASP A 138 4.21 6.09 -11.48
C ASP A 138 3.48 6.01 -10.13
N ILE A 139 3.42 4.83 -9.52
CA ILE A 139 2.84 4.63 -8.19
C ILE A 139 3.58 5.49 -7.17
N LYS A 140 4.91 5.37 -7.07
CA LYS A 140 5.72 6.14 -6.12
C LYS A 140 5.45 7.64 -6.27
N LYS A 141 5.53 8.17 -7.49
CA LYS A 141 5.34 9.60 -7.76
C LYS A 141 3.95 10.08 -7.32
N LYS A 142 2.92 9.40 -7.77
CA LYS A 142 1.52 9.80 -7.49
C LYS A 142 1.14 9.66 -6.03
N GLU A 143 1.62 8.61 -5.37
CA GLU A 143 1.36 8.43 -3.94
C GLU A 143 2.00 9.54 -3.11
N MET A 144 3.25 9.92 -3.44
CA MET A 144 3.90 11.07 -2.82
C MET A 144 3.13 12.38 -3.04
N GLU A 145 2.65 12.63 -4.27
CA GLU A 145 1.84 13.81 -4.59
C GLU A 145 0.55 13.86 -3.74
N ILE A 146 -0.19 12.74 -3.67
CA ILE A 146 -1.44 12.63 -2.90
C ILE A 146 -1.17 12.87 -1.41
N TYR A 147 -0.18 12.23 -0.84
CA TYR A 147 0.11 12.33 0.59
C TYR A 147 0.64 13.71 0.97
N ASN A 148 1.46 14.33 0.14
CA ASN A 148 1.86 15.73 0.34
C ASN A 148 0.65 16.67 0.33
N CYS A 149 -0.30 16.47 -0.57
CA CYS A 149 -1.53 17.28 -0.60
C CYS A 149 -2.36 17.10 0.68
N ILE A 150 -2.55 15.86 1.15
CA ILE A 150 -3.30 15.59 2.38
C ILE A 150 -2.58 16.22 3.59
N TYR A 151 -1.28 15.99 3.71
CA TYR A 151 -0.46 16.50 4.80
C TYR A 151 -0.49 18.02 4.87
N SER A 152 -0.38 18.69 3.71
CA SER A 152 -0.47 20.15 3.64
C SER A 152 -1.83 20.69 4.08
N VAL A 153 -2.93 20.00 3.74
CA VAL A 153 -4.28 20.42 4.14
C VAL A 153 -4.49 20.25 5.65
N LEU A 154 -3.99 19.18 6.24
CA LEU A 154 -4.24 18.86 7.66
C LEU A 154 -3.30 19.60 8.62
N ASN A 155 -2.09 19.98 8.20
CA ASN A 155 -1.13 20.70 9.04
C ASN A 155 -1.33 22.21 9.08
N VAL A 156 -2.23 22.76 8.27
CA VAL A 156 -2.59 24.19 8.30
C VAL A 156 -3.74 24.45 9.27
N LEU A 157 -4.35 23.41 9.81
CA LEU A 157 -5.47 23.43 10.76
C LEU A 157 -4.99 23.33 12.21
#